data_b65d95e9f3e70197eac8ebdf73e8e55c
#
_entry.id   b65d95e9f3e70197eac8ebdf73e8e55c
#
_cell.length_a   1.000
_cell.length_b   1.000
_cell.length_c   1.000
_cell.angle_alpha   90.00
_cell.angle_beta   90.00
_cell.angle_gamma   90.00
#
_symmetry.space_group_name_H-M   'P 1'
#
loop_
_entity.id
_entity.type
_entity.pdbx_description
1 polymer ?
#
loop_
_entity_poly.entity_id
_entity_poly.type
_entity_poly.pdbx_seq_one_letter_code
_entity_poly.pdbx_strand_id
1 'polypeptide(L)'
;KYRVVSDVTDLVGVRVITYYSDEVDKIASLVEKVFEIDWKNSIDKRKMHDVDHFGYMSLHYICKIPPSLFSDPALPKLNEYRFELQMRTALQHVWATVYHDTGYKSDIEMPREYIRPLTRMAVVLEIADEEFRTIRTSLENYRRKVRTLLKDGKYKDLELDGESFRHYLDLDPFYPLTEKIASSFNAEVQETSGMIYLPILKHMGLKMLSDVEAMRKSCSDDAFRLALSQMSGTDLDIISSTLALQNLCLIYIVKSGHGEAGLKEFYDQLHGVRPRNASMAHRMYERIQKLLH
;
A
#
# COMPACT_ATOMS: atom_id res chain seq x y z
N LYS A 1 -22.25 4.39 -45.17
CA LYS A 1 -22.48 4.71 -43.76
C LYS A 1 -21.82 6.04 -43.38
N TYR A 2 -20.60 6.33 -43.85
CA TYR A 2 -19.85 7.56 -43.62
C TYR A 2 -19.71 8.34 -44.92
N ARG A 3 -19.92 9.68 -44.89
CA ARG A 3 -19.79 10.55 -46.05
C ARG A 3 -18.50 11.33 -46.06
N VAL A 4 -18.01 11.69 -44.87
CA VAL A 4 -16.77 12.40 -44.65
C VAL A 4 -16.02 11.76 -43.48
N VAL A 5 -14.71 12.04 -43.36
CA VAL A 5 -13.87 11.45 -42.31
C VAL A 5 -14.35 11.82 -40.89
N SER A 6 -14.91 13.02 -40.73
CA SER A 6 -15.48 13.46 -39.45
C SER A 6 -16.75 12.70 -39.01
N ASP A 7 -17.35 11.89 -39.90
CA ASP A 7 -18.46 11.00 -39.51
C ASP A 7 -17.99 9.77 -38.76
N VAL A 8 -16.69 9.41 -38.89
CA VAL A 8 -16.09 8.25 -38.21
C VAL A 8 -15.96 8.58 -36.73
N THR A 9 -16.54 7.74 -35.87
CA THR A 9 -16.57 7.97 -34.41
C THR A 9 -15.38 7.40 -33.67
N ASP A 10 -14.66 6.48 -34.29
CA ASP A 10 -13.55 5.68 -33.76
C ASP A 10 -12.28 5.77 -34.61
N LEU A 11 -12.06 6.94 -35.23
CA LEU A 11 -10.87 7.20 -36.04
C LEU A 11 -9.58 6.98 -35.26
N VAL A 12 -9.58 7.33 -33.97
CA VAL A 12 -8.55 7.02 -33.00
C VAL A 12 -9.23 6.35 -31.80
N GLY A 13 -8.70 5.22 -31.37
CA GLY A 13 -9.12 4.52 -30.16
C GLY A 13 -8.09 4.70 -29.04
N VAL A 14 -8.53 5.27 -27.93
CA VAL A 14 -7.74 5.42 -26.71
C VAL A 14 -8.30 4.48 -25.66
N ARG A 15 -7.41 3.88 -24.86
CA ARG A 15 -7.83 2.95 -23.81
C ARG A 15 -7.25 3.35 -22.48
N VAL A 16 -8.14 3.47 -21.46
CA VAL A 16 -7.75 3.67 -20.06
C VAL A 16 -8.07 2.40 -19.29
N ILE A 17 -7.06 1.86 -18.65
CA ILE A 17 -7.16 0.63 -17.86
C ILE A 17 -6.94 1.00 -16.39
N THR A 18 -7.90 0.61 -15.54
CA THR A 18 -7.85 0.80 -14.09
C THR A 18 -7.61 -0.52 -13.38
N TYR A 19 -7.17 -0.46 -12.13
CA TYR A 19 -7.06 -1.66 -11.31
C TYR A 19 -8.37 -2.01 -10.59
N TYR A 20 -9.22 -1.02 -10.33
CA TYR A 20 -10.46 -1.20 -9.56
C TYR A 20 -11.67 -0.68 -10.33
N SER A 21 -12.79 -1.34 -10.16
CA SER A 21 -14.03 -1.06 -10.90
C SER A 21 -14.60 0.34 -10.63
N ASP A 22 -14.49 0.85 -9.38
CA ASP A 22 -14.95 2.19 -9.02
C ASP A 22 -14.08 3.33 -9.59
N GLU A 23 -12.87 3.02 -10.06
CA GLU A 23 -12.00 4.01 -10.71
C GLU A 23 -12.48 4.34 -12.12
N VAL A 24 -13.16 3.40 -12.78
CA VAL A 24 -13.75 3.66 -14.10
C VAL A 24 -14.72 4.83 -14.05
N ASP A 25 -15.61 4.90 -13.04
CA ASP A 25 -16.56 5.98 -12.88
C ASP A 25 -15.88 7.31 -12.49
N LYS A 26 -14.83 7.25 -11.67
CA LYS A 26 -14.04 8.44 -11.31
C LYS A 26 -13.35 9.03 -12.54
N ILE A 27 -12.76 8.18 -13.38
CA ILE A 27 -12.11 8.62 -14.63
C ILE A 27 -13.16 9.12 -15.61
N ALA A 28 -14.31 8.45 -15.76
CA ALA A 28 -15.41 8.90 -16.60
C ALA A 28 -15.83 10.33 -16.22
N SER A 29 -16.00 10.60 -14.92
CA SER A 29 -16.35 11.93 -14.42
C SER A 29 -15.28 13.00 -14.70
N LEU A 30 -14.00 12.61 -14.78
CA LEU A 30 -12.92 13.52 -15.20
C LEU A 30 -12.95 13.77 -16.70
N VAL A 31 -13.17 12.73 -17.49
CA VAL A 31 -13.28 12.79 -18.95
C VAL A 31 -14.42 13.71 -19.37
N GLU A 32 -15.59 13.61 -18.72
CA GLU A 32 -16.75 14.46 -18.95
C GLU A 32 -16.49 15.96 -18.68
N LYS A 33 -15.55 16.27 -17.79
CA LYS A 33 -15.15 17.66 -17.51
C LYS A 33 -14.15 18.22 -18.50
N VAL A 34 -13.38 17.35 -19.16
CA VAL A 34 -12.26 17.72 -20.04
C VAL A 34 -12.66 17.70 -21.51
N PHE A 35 -13.49 16.73 -21.92
CA PHE A 35 -13.85 16.48 -23.30
C PHE A 35 -15.35 16.70 -23.54
N GLU A 36 -15.71 17.05 -24.78
CA GLU A 36 -17.09 17.07 -25.22
C GLU A 36 -17.52 15.64 -25.56
N ILE A 37 -18.55 15.12 -24.87
CA ILE A 37 -19.01 13.75 -25.04
C ILE A 37 -20.15 13.69 -26.05
N ASP A 38 -19.99 12.88 -27.08
CA ASP A 38 -21.07 12.53 -28.01
C ASP A 38 -21.93 11.40 -27.40
N TRP A 39 -22.87 11.78 -26.55
CA TRP A 39 -23.73 10.85 -25.84
C TRP A 39 -24.55 9.92 -26.72
N LYS A 40 -24.87 10.37 -27.97
CA LYS A 40 -25.62 9.55 -28.92
C LYS A 40 -24.87 8.34 -29.42
N ASN A 41 -23.53 8.44 -29.49
CA ASN A 41 -22.65 7.38 -29.98
C ASN A 41 -21.86 6.74 -28.85
N SER A 42 -21.96 7.26 -27.62
CA SER A 42 -21.32 6.68 -26.43
C SER A 42 -22.18 5.57 -25.83
N ILE A 43 -21.53 4.57 -25.23
CA ILE A 43 -22.21 3.37 -24.72
C ILE A 43 -21.58 2.94 -23.39
N ASP A 44 -22.44 2.72 -22.39
CA ASP A 44 -22.03 2.02 -21.16
C ASP A 44 -22.48 0.56 -21.23
N LYS A 45 -21.59 -0.30 -21.68
CA LYS A 45 -21.88 -1.73 -21.82
C LYS A 45 -22.07 -2.45 -20.47
N ARG A 46 -21.63 -1.85 -19.36
CA ARG A 46 -21.84 -2.38 -18.01
C ARG A 46 -23.33 -2.34 -17.61
N LYS A 47 -24.10 -1.39 -18.19
CA LYS A 47 -25.53 -1.19 -17.90
C LYS A 47 -26.47 -1.83 -18.94
N MET A 48 -25.92 -2.39 -20.02
CA MET A 48 -26.70 -2.92 -21.12
C MET A 48 -27.04 -4.41 -20.99
N HIS A 49 -26.41 -5.09 -20.02
CA HIS A 49 -26.69 -6.50 -19.82
C HIS A 49 -27.95 -6.68 -19.00
N ASP A 50 -28.89 -7.49 -19.52
CA ASP A 50 -29.96 -8.06 -18.72
C ASP A 50 -29.33 -8.89 -17.59
N VAL A 51 -30.07 -9.06 -16.50
CA VAL A 51 -29.59 -9.71 -15.26
C VAL A 51 -29.01 -11.12 -15.49
N ASP A 52 -29.32 -11.74 -16.62
CA ASP A 52 -28.90 -13.07 -17.03
C ASP A 52 -27.82 -13.10 -18.13
N HIS A 53 -27.34 -11.94 -18.57
CA HIS A 53 -26.30 -11.86 -19.59
C HIS A 53 -24.96 -11.39 -19.02
N PHE A 54 -23.98 -12.28 -19.02
CA PHE A 54 -22.58 -11.99 -18.64
C PHE A 54 -21.73 -11.85 -19.90
N GLY A 55 -20.92 -10.81 -19.96
CA GLY A 55 -20.10 -10.56 -21.13
C GLY A 55 -19.15 -9.38 -20.98
N TYR A 56 -18.83 -8.78 -22.11
CA TYR A 56 -17.90 -7.67 -22.21
C TYR A 56 -18.41 -6.42 -21.49
N MET A 57 -17.79 -6.08 -20.36
CA MET A 57 -18.11 -4.87 -19.60
C MET A 57 -17.04 -3.81 -19.82
N SER A 58 -17.43 -2.69 -20.45
CA SER A 58 -16.59 -1.51 -20.62
C SER A 58 -17.45 -0.29 -20.85
N LEU A 59 -16.90 0.87 -20.48
CA LEU A 59 -17.50 2.15 -20.78
C LEU A 59 -16.80 2.76 -22.01
N HIS A 60 -17.55 3.06 -23.04
CA HIS A 60 -17.08 3.65 -24.29
C HIS A 60 -17.64 5.05 -24.46
N TYR A 61 -16.78 6.05 -24.42
CA TYR A 61 -17.13 7.41 -24.74
C TYR A 61 -16.61 7.79 -26.13
N ILE A 62 -17.47 8.38 -26.93
CA ILE A 62 -17.08 9.07 -28.15
C ILE A 62 -16.84 10.52 -27.81
N CYS A 63 -15.60 10.96 -27.89
CA CYS A 63 -15.15 12.24 -27.41
C CYS A 63 -14.73 13.16 -28.56
N LYS A 64 -14.86 14.47 -28.33
CA LYS A 64 -14.21 15.53 -29.10
C LYS A 64 -13.33 16.34 -28.18
N ILE A 65 -12.22 16.85 -28.72
CA ILE A 65 -11.36 17.75 -28.00
C ILE A 65 -11.96 19.16 -28.08
N PRO A 66 -12.30 19.81 -26.95
CA PRO A 66 -12.87 21.15 -26.97
C PRO A 66 -11.84 22.18 -27.48
N PRO A 67 -12.28 23.23 -28.19
CA PRO A 67 -11.39 24.26 -28.74
C PRO A 67 -10.47 24.91 -27.69
N SER A 68 -10.90 24.96 -26.44
CA SER A 68 -10.13 25.51 -25.32
C SER A 68 -8.82 24.76 -25.01
N LEU A 69 -8.70 23.51 -25.45
CA LEU A 69 -7.47 22.70 -25.28
C LEU A 69 -6.50 22.83 -26.45
N PHE A 70 -6.85 23.61 -27.49
CA PHE A 70 -5.95 23.85 -28.62
C PHE A 70 -5.29 25.20 -28.49
N SER A 71 -3.97 25.20 -28.44
CA SER A 71 -3.16 26.43 -28.52
C SER A 71 -2.44 26.58 -29.84
N ASP A 72 -2.42 25.54 -30.70
CA ASP A 72 -1.68 25.56 -31.95
C ASP A 72 -2.61 25.95 -33.13
N PRO A 73 -2.36 27.14 -33.76
CA PRO A 73 -3.10 27.57 -34.94
C PRO A 73 -2.96 26.65 -36.16
N ALA A 74 -1.95 25.78 -36.18
CA ALA A 74 -1.71 24.82 -37.26
C ALA A 74 -2.68 23.62 -37.23
N LEU A 75 -3.42 23.44 -36.09
CA LEU A 75 -4.30 22.30 -35.88
C LEU A 75 -5.80 22.70 -35.68
N PRO A 76 -6.34 23.71 -36.40
CA PRO A 76 -7.66 24.27 -36.09
C PRO A 76 -8.85 23.34 -36.30
N LYS A 77 -8.62 22.19 -36.97
CA LYS A 77 -9.72 21.26 -37.34
C LYS A 77 -9.79 20.01 -36.45
N LEU A 78 -8.90 19.84 -35.48
CA LEU A 78 -8.93 18.62 -34.66
C LEU A 78 -10.22 18.49 -33.81
N ASN A 79 -10.86 19.58 -33.50
CA ASN A 79 -12.16 19.59 -32.81
C ASN A 79 -13.32 19.05 -33.67
N GLU A 80 -13.14 18.92 -34.99
CA GLU A 80 -14.14 18.31 -35.88
C GLU A 80 -14.10 16.78 -35.80
N TYR A 81 -12.97 16.19 -35.42
CA TYR A 81 -12.78 14.74 -35.35
C TYR A 81 -13.18 14.18 -34.00
N ARG A 82 -13.62 12.92 -34.02
CA ARG A 82 -13.99 12.16 -32.84
C ARG A 82 -12.95 11.07 -32.58
N PHE A 83 -12.84 10.71 -31.32
CA PHE A 83 -12.07 9.55 -30.90
C PHE A 83 -12.86 8.72 -29.90
N GLU A 84 -12.65 7.42 -29.89
CA GLU A 84 -13.24 6.54 -28.91
C GLU A 84 -12.32 6.43 -27.70
N LEU A 85 -12.87 6.64 -26.50
CA LEU A 85 -12.21 6.41 -25.24
C LEU A 85 -12.87 5.23 -24.53
N GLN A 86 -12.16 4.11 -24.45
CA GLN A 86 -12.60 2.90 -23.78
C GLN A 86 -12.02 2.86 -22.37
N MET A 87 -12.89 2.77 -21.36
CA MET A 87 -12.52 2.69 -19.93
C MET A 87 -12.97 1.35 -19.36
N ARG A 88 -12.07 0.63 -18.70
CA ARG A 88 -12.31 -0.70 -18.13
C ARG A 88 -11.25 -1.09 -17.13
N THR A 89 -11.54 -2.13 -16.33
CA THR A 89 -10.53 -2.70 -15.42
C THR A 89 -9.51 -3.55 -16.18
N ALA A 90 -8.39 -3.86 -15.52
CA ALA A 90 -7.38 -4.77 -16.05
C ALA A 90 -7.95 -6.17 -16.33
N LEU A 91 -8.82 -6.68 -15.45
CA LEU A 91 -9.45 -7.99 -15.63
C LEU A 91 -10.44 -7.98 -16.81
N GLN A 92 -11.25 -6.95 -16.94
CA GLN A 92 -12.12 -6.74 -18.12
C GLN A 92 -11.30 -6.61 -19.39
N HIS A 93 -10.12 -5.99 -19.33
CA HIS A 93 -9.23 -5.88 -20.47
C HIS A 93 -8.67 -7.23 -20.91
N VAL A 94 -8.21 -8.05 -19.97
CA VAL A 94 -7.73 -9.41 -20.25
C VAL A 94 -8.82 -10.23 -20.92
N TRP A 95 -10.03 -10.26 -20.33
CA TRP A 95 -11.15 -11.00 -20.91
C TRP A 95 -11.48 -10.56 -22.33
N ALA A 96 -11.60 -9.24 -22.54
CA ALA A 96 -11.90 -8.70 -23.85
C ALA A 96 -10.84 -9.01 -24.91
N THR A 97 -9.57 -9.03 -24.50
CA THR A 97 -8.44 -9.36 -25.40
C THR A 97 -8.50 -10.83 -25.80
N VAL A 98 -8.70 -11.73 -24.82
CA VAL A 98 -8.83 -13.17 -25.09
C VAL A 98 -10.07 -13.45 -25.94
N TYR A 99 -11.21 -12.85 -25.63
CA TYR A 99 -12.45 -13.02 -26.40
C TYR A 99 -12.26 -12.56 -27.84
N HIS A 100 -11.63 -11.40 -28.05
CA HIS A 100 -11.36 -10.87 -29.39
C HIS A 100 -10.37 -11.76 -30.16
N ASP A 101 -9.33 -12.27 -29.51
CA ASP A 101 -8.34 -13.11 -30.17
C ASP A 101 -8.89 -14.50 -30.55
N THR A 102 -9.79 -15.03 -29.70
CA THR A 102 -10.37 -16.38 -29.92
C THR A 102 -11.61 -16.35 -30.82
N GLY A 103 -12.40 -15.27 -30.81
CA GLY A 103 -13.73 -15.24 -31.41
C GLY A 103 -13.89 -14.33 -32.63
N TYR A 104 -13.13 -13.26 -32.73
CA TYR A 104 -13.39 -12.20 -33.74
C TYR A 104 -12.54 -12.28 -35.01
N LYS A 105 -11.44 -13.05 -35.01
CA LYS A 105 -10.55 -13.20 -36.17
C LYS A 105 -11.06 -14.21 -37.23
N SER A 106 -12.09 -14.96 -36.92
CA SER A 106 -12.73 -15.86 -37.84
C SER A 106 -14.09 -15.30 -38.22
N ASP A 107 -14.38 -15.13 -39.50
CA ASP A 107 -15.75 -14.85 -40.04
C ASP A 107 -16.75 -15.99 -39.71
N ILE A 108 -16.38 -16.88 -38.79
CA ILE A 108 -17.11 -18.06 -38.37
C ILE A 108 -17.68 -17.78 -36.98
N GLU A 109 -18.99 -17.91 -36.83
CA GLU A 109 -19.69 -17.86 -35.53
C GLU A 109 -19.04 -18.85 -34.55
N MET A 110 -18.66 -18.38 -33.34
CA MET A 110 -18.03 -19.20 -32.33
C MET A 110 -18.95 -20.35 -31.92
N PRO A 111 -18.47 -21.61 -31.93
CA PRO A 111 -19.29 -22.74 -31.49
C PRO A 111 -19.77 -22.58 -30.05
N ARG A 112 -21.02 -22.98 -29.78
CA ARG A 112 -21.66 -22.83 -28.44
C ARG A 112 -20.88 -23.46 -27.29
N GLU A 113 -20.12 -24.51 -27.58
CA GLU A 113 -19.25 -25.18 -26.59
C GLU A 113 -18.17 -24.27 -26.00
N TYR A 114 -17.70 -23.25 -26.76
CA TYR A 114 -16.70 -22.28 -26.28
C TYR A 114 -17.33 -21.03 -25.67
N ILE A 115 -18.54 -20.65 -26.08
CA ILE A 115 -19.24 -19.47 -25.52
C ILE A 115 -19.46 -19.64 -24.01
N ARG A 116 -19.94 -20.81 -23.58
CA ARG A 116 -20.26 -21.09 -22.18
C ARG A 116 -19.03 -21.01 -21.23
N PRO A 117 -17.86 -21.59 -21.55
CA PRO A 117 -16.62 -21.36 -20.81
C PRO A 117 -16.21 -19.88 -20.72
N LEU A 118 -16.28 -19.14 -21.84
CA LEU A 118 -15.94 -17.72 -21.87
C LEU A 118 -16.88 -16.88 -21.01
N THR A 119 -18.19 -17.16 -21.04
CA THR A 119 -19.17 -16.51 -20.17
C THR A 119 -18.88 -16.78 -18.69
N ARG A 120 -18.56 -18.04 -18.33
CA ARG A 120 -18.15 -18.37 -16.95
C ARG A 120 -16.91 -17.58 -16.51
N MET A 121 -15.93 -17.42 -17.40
CA MET A 121 -14.74 -16.62 -17.08
C MET A 121 -15.08 -15.15 -16.88
N ALA A 122 -16.02 -14.58 -17.64
CA ALA A 122 -16.51 -13.22 -17.42
C ALA A 122 -17.04 -13.04 -15.99
N VAL A 123 -17.88 -13.98 -15.53
CA VAL A 123 -18.44 -13.98 -14.15
C VAL A 123 -17.33 -14.06 -13.10
N VAL A 124 -16.35 -14.96 -13.28
CA VAL A 124 -15.24 -15.10 -12.32
C VAL A 124 -14.42 -13.81 -12.23
N LEU A 125 -14.15 -13.16 -13.35
CA LEU A 125 -13.39 -11.91 -13.39
C LEU A 125 -14.19 -10.73 -12.80
N GLU A 126 -15.51 -10.71 -12.99
CA GLU A 126 -16.40 -9.72 -12.35
C GLU A 126 -16.37 -9.87 -10.82
N ILE A 127 -16.50 -11.11 -10.32
CA ILE A 127 -16.38 -11.39 -8.87
C ILE A 127 -15.01 -10.95 -8.35
N ALA A 128 -13.94 -11.25 -9.08
CA ALA A 128 -12.59 -10.86 -8.68
C ALA A 128 -12.41 -9.32 -8.63
N ASP A 129 -12.95 -8.58 -9.61
CA ASP A 129 -12.93 -7.11 -9.60
C ASP A 129 -13.65 -6.53 -8.37
N GLU A 130 -14.81 -7.10 -8.00
CA GLU A 130 -15.57 -6.67 -6.84
C GLU A 130 -14.84 -7.00 -5.53
N GLU A 131 -14.23 -8.18 -5.42
CA GLU A 131 -13.42 -8.56 -4.26
C GLU A 131 -12.20 -7.65 -4.09
N PHE A 132 -11.47 -7.34 -5.15
CA PHE A 132 -10.35 -6.40 -5.08
C PHE A 132 -10.79 -5.00 -4.62
N ARG A 133 -11.93 -4.51 -5.12
CA ARG A 133 -12.52 -3.24 -4.68
C ARG A 133 -12.86 -3.28 -3.18
N THR A 134 -13.47 -4.37 -2.73
CA THR A 134 -13.88 -4.58 -1.34
C THR A 134 -12.68 -4.63 -0.40
N ILE A 135 -11.64 -5.38 -0.76
CA ILE A 135 -10.38 -5.47 0.01
C ILE A 135 -9.75 -4.08 0.14
N ARG A 136 -9.63 -3.32 -0.96
CA ARG A 136 -9.08 -1.96 -0.92
C ARG A 136 -9.87 -1.05 0.01
N THR A 137 -11.20 -1.03 -0.14
CA THR A 137 -12.08 -0.19 0.68
C THR A 137 -11.97 -0.55 2.17
N SER A 138 -11.92 -1.84 2.48
CA SER A 138 -11.74 -2.33 3.85
C SER A 138 -10.41 -1.90 4.45
N LEU A 139 -9.33 -1.99 3.67
CA LEU A 139 -8.00 -1.56 4.10
C LEU A 139 -7.94 -0.02 4.31
N GLU A 140 -8.54 0.77 3.43
CA GLU A 140 -8.64 2.23 3.60
C GLU A 140 -9.44 2.61 4.85
N ASN A 141 -10.53 1.91 5.13
CA ASN A 141 -11.33 2.10 6.34
C ASN A 141 -10.53 1.71 7.60
N TYR A 142 -9.79 0.61 7.55
CA TYR A 142 -8.91 0.19 8.64
C TYR A 142 -7.83 1.25 8.90
N ARG A 143 -7.13 1.74 7.88
CA ARG A 143 -6.14 2.82 8.00
C ARG A 143 -6.73 4.09 8.63
N ARG A 144 -7.96 4.45 8.26
CA ARG A 144 -8.66 5.60 8.84
C ARG A 144 -8.97 5.38 10.32
N LYS A 145 -9.47 4.18 10.66
CA LYS A 145 -9.71 3.77 12.05
C LYS A 145 -8.44 3.83 12.89
N VAL A 146 -7.33 3.27 12.37
CA VAL A 146 -6.02 3.29 13.04
C VAL A 146 -5.60 4.73 13.36
N ARG A 147 -5.62 5.63 12.37
CA ARG A 147 -5.24 7.04 12.59
C ARG A 147 -6.11 7.74 13.64
N THR A 148 -7.41 7.45 13.64
CA THR A 148 -8.33 8.04 14.63
C THR A 148 -8.00 7.52 16.03
N LEU A 149 -7.85 6.21 16.21
CA LEU A 149 -7.56 5.62 17.53
C LEU A 149 -6.18 6.04 18.05
N LEU A 150 -5.19 6.20 17.18
CA LEU A 150 -3.87 6.74 17.56
C LEU A 150 -3.96 8.18 18.06
N LYS A 151 -4.70 9.06 17.36
CA LYS A 151 -4.93 10.44 17.78
C LYS A 151 -5.64 10.52 19.13
N ASP A 152 -6.57 9.59 19.39
CA ASP A 152 -7.31 9.51 20.66
C ASP A 152 -6.51 8.83 21.78
N GLY A 153 -5.29 8.34 21.53
CA GLY A 153 -4.48 7.59 22.49
C GLY A 153 -5.04 6.22 22.87
N LYS A 154 -5.92 5.65 22.06
CA LYS A 154 -6.60 4.37 22.31
C LYS A 154 -5.79 3.18 21.84
N TYR A 155 -4.57 3.04 22.32
CA TYR A 155 -3.62 2.00 21.89
C TYR A 155 -4.06 0.56 22.22
N LYS A 156 -4.97 0.39 23.18
CA LYS A 156 -5.54 -0.92 23.58
C LYS A 156 -6.47 -1.51 22.51
N ASP A 157 -7.02 -0.67 21.66
CA ASP A 157 -7.97 -1.07 20.61
C ASP A 157 -7.27 -1.34 19.26
N LEU A 158 -5.93 -1.27 19.24
CA LEU A 158 -5.11 -1.45 18.06
C LEU A 158 -4.19 -2.67 18.21
N GLU A 159 -4.38 -3.66 17.35
CA GLU A 159 -3.44 -4.77 17.20
C GLU A 159 -2.10 -4.27 16.69
N LEU A 160 -1.03 -4.92 17.10
CA LEU A 160 0.32 -4.66 16.62
C LEU A 160 0.51 -5.32 15.24
N ASP A 161 0.16 -4.61 14.18
CA ASP A 161 0.33 -5.05 12.79
C ASP A 161 1.11 -4.03 11.95
N GLY A 162 1.27 -4.32 10.64
CA GLY A 162 2.06 -3.46 9.75
C GLY A 162 1.49 -2.05 9.58
N GLU A 163 0.17 -1.90 9.53
CA GLU A 163 -0.48 -0.59 9.35
C GLU A 163 -0.51 0.21 10.67
N SER A 164 -0.89 -0.42 11.76
CA SER A 164 -0.96 0.22 13.06
C SER A 164 0.43 0.64 13.55
N PHE A 165 1.44 -0.22 13.41
CA PHE A 165 2.80 0.10 13.83
C PHE A 165 3.45 1.18 12.95
N ARG A 166 3.22 1.16 11.62
CA ARG A 166 3.70 2.22 10.73
C ARG A 166 3.15 3.58 11.14
N HIS A 167 1.83 3.69 11.29
CA HIS A 167 1.21 4.95 11.72
C HIS A 167 1.55 5.35 13.16
N TYR A 168 1.89 4.39 14.02
CA TYR A 168 2.42 4.69 15.34
C TYR A 168 3.83 5.28 15.24
N LEU A 169 4.70 4.74 14.38
CA LEU A 169 6.03 5.30 14.13
C LEU A 169 5.97 6.71 13.51
N ASP A 170 4.97 7.01 12.68
CA ASP A 170 4.75 8.36 12.12
C ASP A 170 4.50 9.43 13.21
N LEU A 171 4.17 9.03 14.45
CA LEU A 171 4.05 9.92 15.61
C LEU A 171 5.36 10.14 16.37
N ASP A 172 6.45 9.57 15.90
CA ASP A 172 7.80 9.63 16.50
C ASP A 172 7.84 9.29 18.00
N PRO A 173 7.20 8.18 18.47
CA PRO A 173 7.04 7.88 19.89
C PRO A 173 8.37 7.63 20.60
N PHE A 174 9.43 7.30 19.88
CA PHE A 174 10.76 7.00 20.39
C PHE A 174 11.72 8.18 20.25
N TYR A 175 11.36 9.23 19.48
CA TYR A 175 12.20 10.40 19.23
C TYR A 175 12.65 11.11 20.51
N PRO A 176 11.78 11.36 21.52
CA PRO A 176 12.22 12.03 22.73
C PRO A 176 13.35 11.31 23.48
N LEU A 177 13.35 9.98 23.46
CA LEU A 177 14.43 9.19 24.04
C LEU A 177 15.68 9.19 23.16
N THR A 178 15.51 9.09 21.84
CA THR A 178 16.62 9.17 20.88
C THR A 178 17.31 10.52 20.96
N GLU A 179 16.57 11.62 21.00
CA GLU A 179 17.09 12.99 21.11
C GLU A 179 17.84 13.19 22.43
N LYS A 180 17.30 12.68 23.54
CA LYS A 180 17.97 12.71 24.85
C LYS A 180 19.31 11.98 24.82
N ILE A 181 19.39 10.84 24.12
CA ILE A 181 20.63 10.08 23.94
C ILE A 181 21.58 10.88 23.05
N ALA A 182 21.14 11.36 21.90
CA ALA A 182 21.94 12.11 20.96
C ALA A 182 22.58 13.35 21.60
N SER A 183 21.76 14.13 22.32
CA SER A 183 22.20 15.34 23.02
C SER A 183 23.26 15.05 24.09
N SER A 184 23.20 13.87 24.75
CA SER A 184 24.20 13.50 25.76
C SER A 184 25.60 13.24 25.20
N PHE A 185 25.73 12.99 23.89
CA PHE A 185 26.97 12.70 23.20
C PHE A 185 27.29 13.66 22.05
N ASN A 186 26.47 14.72 21.89
CA ASN A 186 26.55 15.64 20.76
C ASN A 186 26.55 14.90 19.40
N ALA A 187 25.77 13.82 19.29
CA ALA A 187 25.68 12.99 18.11
C ALA A 187 24.55 13.41 17.19
N GLU A 188 24.75 13.26 15.89
CA GLU A 188 23.71 13.45 14.88
C GLU A 188 22.81 12.19 14.82
N VAL A 189 21.51 12.38 14.57
CA VAL A 189 20.56 11.30 14.39
C VAL A 189 20.40 10.98 12.91
N GLN A 190 20.79 9.78 12.51
CA GLN A 190 20.56 9.27 11.17
C GLN A 190 19.23 8.49 11.12
N GLU A 191 18.35 8.88 10.20
CA GLU A 191 17.07 8.23 10.01
C GLU A 191 17.22 6.78 9.53
N THR A 192 16.50 5.88 10.20
CA THR A 192 16.47 4.45 9.90
C THR A 192 15.05 3.94 10.09
N SER A 193 14.60 3.03 9.24
CA SER A 193 13.25 2.47 9.35
C SER A 193 13.05 1.64 10.61
N GLY A 194 12.13 2.07 11.46
CA GLY A 194 11.72 1.31 12.66
C GLY A 194 10.88 0.07 12.36
N MET A 195 10.39 -0.10 11.13
CA MET A 195 9.54 -1.23 10.74
C MET A 195 10.22 -2.59 10.88
N ILE A 196 11.54 -2.66 10.82
CA ILE A 196 12.31 -3.88 11.04
C ILE A 196 12.09 -4.49 12.42
N TYR A 197 11.64 -3.69 13.40
CA TYR A 197 11.35 -4.15 14.76
C TYR A 197 9.97 -4.79 14.92
N LEU A 198 9.05 -4.63 13.96
CA LEU A 198 7.70 -5.22 14.07
C LEU A 198 7.71 -6.74 14.29
N PRO A 199 8.43 -7.56 13.49
CA PRO A 199 8.50 -9.00 13.74
C PRO A 199 9.17 -9.31 15.09
N ILE A 200 10.16 -8.52 15.50
CA ILE A 200 10.85 -8.68 16.80
C ILE A 200 9.88 -8.44 17.96
N LEU A 201 9.14 -7.33 17.94
CA LEU A 201 8.13 -7.00 18.96
C LEU A 201 7.06 -8.08 19.07
N LYS A 202 6.60 -8.60 17.93
CA LYS A 202 5.65 -9.74 17.90
C LYS A 202 6.26 -11.01 18.51
N HIS A 203 7.51 -11.31 18.20
CA HIS A 203 8.23 -12.45 18.76
C HIS A 203 8.43 -12.33 20.27
N MET A 204 8.62 -11.10 20.78
CA MET A 204 8.65 -10.81 22.22
C MET A 204 7.28 -10.96 22.91
N GLY A 205 6.24 -11.35 22.18
CA GLY A 205 4.89 -11.58 22.71
C GLY A 205 3.99 -10.34 22.79
N LEU A 206 4.43 -9.19 22.27
CA LEU A 206 3.60 -7.99 22.22
C LEU A 206 2.55 -8.16 21.10
N LYS A 207 1.28 -7.95 21.45
CA LYS A 207 0.14 -8.17 20.54
C LYS A 207 -0.60 -6.89 20.19
N MET A 208 -0.57 -5.92 21.10
CA MET A 208 -1.29 -4.64 20.97
C MET A 208 -0.29 -3.47 20.97
N LEU A 209 -0.66 -2.34 20.39
CA LEU A 209 0.16 -1.13 20.52
C LEU A 209 0.26 -0.64 21.98
N SER A 210 -0.75 -0.93 22.82
CA SER A 210 -0.66 -0.67 24.26
C SER A 210 0.49 -1.42 24.94
N ASP A 211 0.87 -2.61 24.44
CA ASP A 211 1.98 -3.37 25.00
C ASP A 211 3.31 -2.69 24.68
N VAL A 212 3.44 -2.14 23.44
CA VAL A 212 4.60 -1.34 23.02
C VAL A 212 4.71 -0.07 23.86
N GLU A 213 3.58 0.62 24.12
CA GLU A 213 3.54 1.79 24.99
C GLU A 213 3.90 1.46 26.45
N ALA A 214 3.44 0.33 26.96
CA ALA A 214 3.79 -0.14 28.30
C ALA A 214 5.30 -0.45 28.40
N MET A 215 5.86 -1.15 27.42
CA MET A 215 7.30 -1.39 27.29
C MET A 215 8.07 -0.06 27.25
N ARG A 216 7.67 0.87 26.40
CA ARG A 216 8.31 2.20 26.29
C ARG A 216 8.32 2.93 27.62
N LYS A 217 7.19 2.99 28.32
CA LYS A 217 7.08 3.68 29.62
C LYS A 217 7.88 3.01 30.72
N SER A 218 7.87 1.67 30.79
CA SER A 218 8.52 0.94 31.89
C SER A 218 10.03 0.76 31.69
N CYS A 219 10.54 0.91 30.47
CA CYS A 219 11.93 0.65 30.13
C CYS A 219 12.73 1.91 29.73
N SER A 220 12.10 3.10 29.59
CA SER A 220 12.78 4.30 29.06
C SER A 220 14.01 4.73 29.83
N ASP A 221 13.93 4.76 31.16
CA ASP A 221 15.08 5.21 31.98
C ASP A 221 16.26 4.24 31.90
N ASP A 222 15.98 2.94 31.96
CA ASP A 222 17.02 1.93 31.84
C ASP A 222 17.57 1.83 30.42
N ALA A 223 16.75 2.04 29.39
CA ALA A 223 17.19 2.11 28.01
C ALA A 223 18.11 3.33 27.77
N PHE A 224 17.82 4.46 28.40
CA PHE A 224 18.70 5.63 28.40
C PHE A 224 20.05 5.32 29.09
N ARG A 225 20.02 4.77 30.30
CA ARG A 225 21.24 4.35 31.03
C ARG A 225 22.06 3.32 30.24
N LEU A 226 21.38 2.39 29.56
CA LEU A 226 22.05 1.43 28.68
C LEU A 226 22.75 2.14 27.52
N ALA A 227 22.10 3.11 26.85
CA ALA A 227 22.73 3.90 25.80
C ALA A 227 23.98 4.62 26.30
N LEU A 228 23.91 5.29 27.46
CA LEU A 228 25.08 5.93 28.08
C LEU A 228 26.23 4.93 28.30
N SER A 229 25.91 3.75 28.80
CA SER A 229 26.92 2.69 29.02
C SER A 229 27.50 2.13 27.72
N GLN A 230 26.72 2.08 26.64
CA GLN A 230 27.19 1.59 25.33
C GLN A 230 28.10 2.59 24.64
N MET A 231 27.82 3.88 24.75
CA MET A 231 28.50 4.95 24.02
C MET A 231 29.66 5.55 24.84
N SER A 232 29.71 5.32 26.15
CA SER A 232 30.81 5.76 27.00
C SER A 232 32.14 5.20 26.49
N GLY A 233 33.07 6.09 26.15
CA GLY A 233 34.39 5.72 25.61
C GLY A 233 34.43 5.43 24.10
N THR A 234 33.38 5.79 23.38
CA THR A 234 33.36 5.75 21.91
C THR A 234 33.30 7.18 21.37
N ASP A 235 33.93 7.43 20.23
CA ASP A 235 33.87 8.70 19.50
C ASP A 235 32.74 8.65 18.44
N LEU A 236 31.57 8.10 18.80
CA LEU A 236 30.43 8.01 17.90
C LEU A 236 29.72 9.35 17.85
N ASP A 237 29.77 9.99 16.67
CA ASP A 237 29.13 11.26 16.33
C ASP A 237 27.80 11.08 15.57
N ILE A 238 27.46 9.86 15.19
CA ILE A 238 26.19 9.50 14.50
C ILE A 238 25.52 8.33 15.20
N ILE A 239 24.22 8.46 15.47
CA ILE A 239 23.40 7.37 16.01
C ILE A 239 22.17 7.12 15.12
N SER A 240 21.67 5.87 15.13
CA SER A 240 20.42 5.54 14.43
C SER A 240 19.20 6.10 15.17
N SER A 241 18.20 6.60 14.45
CA SER A 241 16.90 6.98 15.01
C SER A 241 16.18 5.82 15.72
N THR A 242 16.54 4.58 15.41
CA THR A 242 15.99 3.36 16.06
C THR A 242 16.75 2.93 17.31
N LEU A 243 17.82 3.62 17.72
CA LEU A 243 18.64 3.22 18.87
C LEU A 243 17.83 3.14 20.17
N ALA A 244 16.93 4.10 20.38
CA ALA A 244 16.02 4.09 21.53
C ALA A 244 15.13 2.85 21.54
N LEU A 245 14.49 2.53 20.41
CA LEU A 245 13.65 1.34 20.27
C LEU A 245 14.45 0.05 20.48
N GLN A 246 15.65 -0.01 19.93
CA GLN A 246 16.56 -1.13 20.14
C GLN A 246 16.84 -1.36 21.63
N ASN A 247 17.24 -0.32 22.35
CA ASN A 247 17.57 -0.40 23.76
C ASN A 247 16.34 -0.72 24.63
N LEU A 248 15.16 -0.20 24.28
CA LEU A 248 13.89 -0.58 24.91
C LEU A 248 13.63 -2.09 24.80
N CYS A 249 13.82 -2.65 23.60
CA CYS A 249 13.66 -4.10 23.38
C CYS A 249 14.65 -4.90 24.22
N LEU A 250 15.94 -4.52 24.22
CA LEU A 250 16.97 -5.22 24.99
C LEU A 250 16.67 -5.23 26.50
N ILE A 251 16.30 -4.07 27.07
CA ILE A 251 15.91 -3.96 28.48
C ILE A 251 14.65 -4.79 28.78
N TYR A 252 13.64 -4.71 27.90
CA TYR A 252 12.39 -5.46 28.08
C TYR A 252 12.62 -6.97 28.10
N ILE A 253 13.44 -7.51 27.19
CA ILE A 253 13.79 -8.92 27.11
C ILE A 253 14.39 -9.41 28.45
N VAL A 254 15.31 -8.65 29.02
CA VAL A 254 15.94 -9.04 30.28
C VAL A 254 14.96 -8.90 31.46
N LYS A 255 14.19 -7.80 31.54
CA LYS A 255 13.20 -7.60 32.60
C LYS A 255 12.06 -8.63 32.55
N SER A 256 11.71 -9.12 31.37
CA SER A 256 10.68 -10.16 31.19
C SER A 256 11.19 -11.58 31.45
N GLY A 257 12.44 -11.75 31.88
CA GLY A 257 13.01 -13.03 32.27
C GLY A 257 13.50 -13.91 31.11
N HIS A 258 13.53 -13.40 29.86
CA HIS A 258 14.02 -14.16 28.71
C HIS A 258 15.55 -14.28 28.68
N GLY A 259 16.26 -13.49 29.46
CA GLY A 259 17.68 -13.59 29.71
C GLY A 259 18.56 -13.51 28.46
N GLU A 260 19.71 -14.20 28.53
CA GLU A 260 20.69 -14.23 27.42
C GLU A 260 20.12 -14.90 26.16
N ALA A 261 19.29 -15.94 26.32
CA ALA A 261 18.69 -16.64 25.19
C ALA A 261 17.78 -15.70 24.37
N GLY A 262 16.91 -14.93 25.02
CA GLY A 262 16.06 -13.94 24.34
C GLY A 262 16.86 -12.84 23.64
N LEU A 263 17.99 -12.40 24.22
CA LEU A 263 18.87 -11.44 23.56
C LEU A 263 19.55 -12.03 22.31
N LYS A 264 19.91 -13.33 22.35
CA LYS A 264 20.44 -14.01 21.16
C LYS A 264 19.39 -14.08 20.05
N GLU A 265 18.17 -14.45 20.37
CA GLU A 265 17.03 -14.46 19.40
C GLU A 265 16.78 -13.08 18.82
N PHE A 266 16.82 -12.03 19.63
CA PHE A 266 16.74 -10.65 19.17
C PHE A 266 17.82 -10.32 18.12
N TYR A 267 19.09 -10.65 18.40
CA TYR A 267 20.16 -10.41 17.44
C TYR A 267 20.06 -11.29 16.20
N ASP A 268 19.58 -12.52 16.32
CA ASP A 268 19.36 -13.43 15.20
C ASP A 268 18.27 -12.87 14.25
N GLN A 269 17.22 -12.25 14.78
CA GLN A 269 16.20 -11.60 13.97
C GLN A 269 16.69 -10.29 13.34
N LEU A 270 17.47 -9.49 14.07
CA LEU A 270 17.93 -8.19 13.59
C LEU A 270 19.07 -8.31 12.55
N HIS A 271 19.98 -9.27 12.73
CA HIS A 271 21.20 -9.38 11.92
C HIS A 271 21.28 -10.67 11.09
N GLY A 272 20.27 -11.53 11.18
CA GLY A 272 20.34 -12.91 10.71
C GLY A 272 21.15 -13.81 11.66
N VAL A 273 20.96 -15.11 11.56
CA VAL A 273 21.63 -16.10 12.41
C VAL A 273 23.13 -16.10 12.13
N ARG A 274 23.94 -15.71 13.13
CA ARG A 274 25.41 -15.63 13.04
C ARG A 274 26.05 -16.11 14.31
N PRO A 275 27.22 -16.81 14.25
CA PRO A 275 27.94 -17.29 15.45
C PRO A 275 28.23 -16.18 16.48
N ARG A 276 28.53 -14.96 16.02
CA ARG A 276 28.85 -13.81 16.89
C ARG A 276 27.67 -13.35 17.75
N ASN A 277 26.41 -13.67 17.36
CA ASN A 277 25.21 -13.18 18.06
C ASN A 277 25.17 -13.74 19.51
N ALA A 278 25.61 -14.95 19.74
CA ALA A 278 25.70 -15.52 21.09
C ALA A 278 26.65 -14.71 21.99
N SER A 279 27.83 -14.36 21.49
CA SER A 279 28.79 -13.55 22.27
C SER A 279 28.32 -12.10 22.46
N MET A 280 27.56 -11.55 21.50
CA MET A 280 26.92 -10.23 21.64
C MET A 280 25.85 -10.28 22.74
N ALA A 281 24.99 -11.30 22.71
CA ALA A 281 23.93 -11.50 23.70
C ALA A 281 24.50 -11.64 25.12
N HIS A 282 25.52 -12.45 25.29
CA HIS A 282 26.22 -12.64 26.58
C HIS A 282 26.76 -11.32 27.16
N ARG A 283 27.55 -10.56 26.36
CA ARG A 283 28.08 -9.26 26.80
C ARG A 283 26.99 -8.24 27.11
N MET A 284 25.90 -8.25 26.33
CA MET A 284 24.79 -7.37 26.55
C MET A 284 24.01 -7.73 27.80
N TYR A 285 23.79 -9.02 28.02
CA TYR A 285 23.15 -9.51 29.24
C TYR A 285 23.91 -9.10 30.51
N GLU A 286 25.21 -9.33 30.56
CA GLU A 286 26.06 -8.90 31.69
C GLU A 286 25.99 -7.38 31.91
N ARG A 287 26.03 -6.59 30.81
CA ARG A 287 25.95 -5.13 30.89
C ARG A 287 24.62 -4.68 31.49
N ILE A 288 23.48 -5.26 31.02
CA ILE A 288 22.14 -4.92 31.49
C ILE A 288 21.99 -5.37 32.97
N GLN A 289 22.46 -6.53 33.35
CA GLN A 289 22.43 -7.00 34.74
C GLN A 289 23.13 -6.02 35.69
N LYS A 290 24.35 -5.57 35.34
CA LYS A 290 25.08 -4.55 36.13
C LYS A 290 24.39 -3.21 36.20
N LEU A 291 23.51 -2.90 35.26
CA LEU A 291 22.76 -1.64 35.19
C LEU A 291 21.48 -1.69 36.02
N LEU A 292 20.88 -2.89 36.15
CA LEU A 292 19.60 -3.07 36.85
C LEU A 292 19.79 -3.37 38.36
N HIS A 293 21.00 -3.75 38.77
CA HIS A 293 21.43 -3.95 40.16
C HIS A 293 22.32 -2.80 40.64
#